data_c21ad85c24853fd827b4af3307f44787
#
_entry.id   c21ad85c24853fd827b4af3307f44787
#
_cell.length_a   1.000
_cell.length_b   1.000
_cell.length_c   1.000
_cell.angle_alpha   90.00
_cell.angle_beta   90.00
_cell.angle_gamma   90.00
#
_symmetry.space_group_name_H-M   'P 1'
#
loop_
_entity.id
_entity.type
_entity.pdbx_description
1 polymer ?
#
loop_
_entity_poly.entity_id
_entity_poly.type
_entity_poly.pdbx_seq_one_letter_code
_entity_poly.pdbx_strand_id
1 'polypeptide(L)'
;GNPKKGNKALSMVPLEGQLAEADNWNYCVANVSSKQNLVDVKSNVKNSQFATPLFEFSGACSGCGETPYVKLITQLFGDREMVANATGCSSIYSGSVPSTPYTKNEKGQGPAWANSLFEDFCEFGLGMELANEKMRDRIVKLFNQILEGDNAPAEAKEVLKAWIENMYDADKTKELAPQIEAIIEQGIAAGCPVSKELKGLTQYLVKRSQWIIGGDGASYDIGYGGLDHVIASGKDVNILVLDTEVYSNTGGQSSKATPVGAIAKFAAAGKRVRKKDLGLMATTY
;
A
#
# COMPACT_ATOMS: atom_id res chain seq x y z
N GLY A 1 -30.07 3.11 -9.84
CA GLY A 1 -31.52 2.90 -9.93
C GLY A 1 -32.22 4.04 -10.62
N ASN A 2 -33.43 3.84 -11.14
CA ASN A 2 -34.21 4.92 -11.73
C ASN A 2 -34.99 5.67 -10.63
N PRO A 3 -34.60 6.89 -10.24
CA PRO A 3 -35.27 7.61 -9.15
C PRO A 3 -36.76 7.91 -9.42
N LYS A 4 -37.16 7.97 -10.71
CA LYS A 4 -38.56 8.21 -11.10
C LYS A 4 -39.47 7.01 -10.87
N LYS A 5 -38.94 5.80 -10.64
CA LYS A 5 -39.70 4.58 -10.36
C LYS A 5 -39.67 4.18 -8.87
N GLY A 6 -39.07 4.96 -8.00
CA GLY A 6 -38.98 4.67 -6.57
C GLY A 6 -38.09 3.49 -6.16
N ASN A 7 -37.55 2.75 -7.12
CA ASN A 7 -36.72 1.58 -6.85
C ASN A 7 -35.23 1.96 -6.89
N LYS A 8 -34.53 1.72 -5.80
CA LYS A 8 -33.06 1.82 -5.73
C LYS A 8 -32.43 0.54 -6.27
N ALA A 9 -31.26 0.65 -6.94
CA ALA A 9 -30.51 -0.52 -7.40
C ALA A 9 -29.93 -1.33 -6.22
N LEU A 10 -29.63 -0.61 -5.11
CA LEU A 10 -29.15 -1.19 -3.86
C LEU A 10 -30.12 -0.85 -2.75
N SER A 11 -30.46 -1.82 -1.92
CA SER A 11 -31.31 -1.66 -0.75
C SER A 11 -30.81 -2.54 0.39
N MET A 12 -30.98 -2.06 1.62
CA MET A 12 -30.72 -2.84 2.82
C MET A 12 -31.93 -3.72 3.12
N VAL A 13 -31.68 -5.01 3.30
CA VAL A 13 -32.69 -6.01 3.67
C VAL A 13 -32.18 -6.88 4.82
N PRO A 14 -33.05 -7.52 5.62
CA PRO A 14 -32.62 -8.46 6.64
C PRO A 14 -31.76 -9.60 6.04
N LEU A 15 -30.64 -9.90 6.69
CA LEU A 15 -29.68 -10.91 6.22
C LEU A 15 -30.28 -12.31 6.17
N GLU A 16 -31.13 -12.65 7.13
CA GLU A 16 -31.73 -13.98 7.28
C GLU A 16 -32.49 -14.41 6.01
N GLY A 17 -33.12 -13.45 5.33
CA GLY A 17 -33.81 -13.70 4.06
C GLY A 17 -32.90 -13.81 2.84
N GLN A 18 -31.60 -13.55 3.00
CA GLN A 18 -30.62 -13.53 1.90
C GLN A 18 -29.54 -14.61 2.03
N LEU A 19 -29.56 -15.43 3.07
CA LEU A 19 -28.53 -16.43 3.32
C LEU A 19 -28.36 -17.42 2.16
N ALA A 20 -29.43 -17.73 1.42
CA ALA A 20 -29.36 -18.59 0.24
C ALA A 20 -28.52 -18.00 -0.91
N GLU A 21 -28.34 -16.68 -0.95
CA GLU A 21 -27.51 -16.02 -1.97
C GLU A 21 -26.00 -16.10 -1.65
N ALA A 22 -25.62 -16.57 -0.48
CA ALA A 22 -24.22 -16.71 -0.10
C ALA A 22 -23.46 -17.68 -1.04
N ASP A 23 -24.11 -18.78 -1.44
CA ASP A 23 -23.52 -19.76 -2.36
C ASP A 23 -23.32 -19.15 -3.75
N ASN A 24 -24.27 -18.33 -4.24
CA ASN A 24 -24.15 -17.61 -5.49
C ASN A 24 -22.99 -16.60 -5.45
N TRP A 25 -22.85 -15.87 -4.33
CA TRP A 25 -21.74 -14.95 -4.11
C TRP A 25 -20.41 -15.70 -4.12
N ASN A 26 -20.29 -16.76 -3.36
CA ASN A 26 -19.06 -17.56 -3.26
C ASN A 26 -18.68 -18.16 -4.63
N TYR A 27 -19.66 -18.65 -5.39
CA TYR A 27 -19.44 -19.12 -6.76
C TYR A 27 -18.90 -18.01 -7.66
N CYS A 28 -19.50 -16.82 -7.63
CA CYS A 28 -19.04 -15.68 -8.43
C CYS A 28 -17.60 -15.27 -8.07
N VAL A 29 -17.29 -15.18 -6.79
CA VAL A 29 -15.94 -14.80 -6.31
C VAL A 29 -14.88 -15.84 -6.74
N ALA A 30 -15.23 -17.13 -6.69
CA ALA A 30 -14.28 -18.20 -7.00
C ALA A 30 -14.11 -18.43 -8.53
N ASN A 31 -15.13 -18.17 -9.35
CA ASN A 31 -15.15 -18.62 -10.74
C ASN A 31 -15.16 -17.48 -11.78
N VAL A 32 -15.51 -16.26 -11.40
CA VAL A 32 -15.52 -15.12 -12.32
C VAL A 32 -14.15 -14.45 -12.29
N SER A 33 -13.37 -14.67 -13.35
CA SER A 33 -12.03 -14.07 -13.48
C SER A 33 -12.09 -12.55 -13.58
N SER A 34 -11.08 -11.89 -13.01
CA SER A 34 -10.84 -10.46 -13.22
C SER A 34 -10.66 -10.16 -14.71
N LYS A 35 -11.15 -9.00 -15.16
CA LYS A 35 -10.98 -8.50 -16.54
C LYS A 35 -9.95 -7.38 -16.65
N GLN A 36 -9.13 -7.17 -15.61
CA GLN A 36 -8.12 -6.13 -15.57
C GLN A 36 -7.08 -6.24 -16.71
N ASN A 37 -6.87 -7.45 -17.23
CA ASN A 37 -5.96 -7.70 -18.35
C ASN A 37 -6.48 -7.20 -19.70
N LEU A 38 -7.75 -6.80 -19.78
CA LEU A 38 -8.37 -6.26 -21.01
C LEU A 38 -8.23 -4.74 -21.13
N VAL A 39 -7.71 -4.08 -20.11
CA VAL A 39 -7.53 -2.62 -20.08
C VAL A 39 -6.17 -2.28 -19.46
N ASP A 40 -5.63 -1.12 -19.84
CA ASP A 40 -4.49 -0.55 -19.12
C ASP A 40 -5.00 0.15 -17.85
N VAL A 41 -4.88 -0.54 -16.71
CA VAL A 41 -5.35 -0.06 -15.41
C VAL A 41 -4.62 1.17 -14.91
N LYS A 42 -3.42 1.48 -15.44
CA LYS A 42 -2.61 2.63 -15.05
C LYS A 42 -2.93 3.89 -15.87
N SER A 43 -3.69 3.79 -16.96
CA SER A 43 -3.91 4.90 -17.90
C SER A 43 -4.82 6.00 -17.36
N ASN A 44 -5.80 5.66 -16.52
CA ASN A 44 -6.74 6.61 -15.91
C ASN A 44 -7.53 5.98 -14.77
N VAL A 45 -8.20 6.81 -13.95
CA VAL A 45 -8.99 6.38 -12.78
C VAL A 45 -10.11 5.41 -13.17
N LYS A 46 -10.77 5.60 -14.31
CA LYS A 46 -11.83 4.68 -14.79
C LYS A 46 -11.25 3.27 -14.98
N ASN A 47 -10.13 3.16 -15.65
CA ASN A 47 -9.51 1.88 -15.95
C ASN A 47 -8.94 1.20 -14.69
N SER A 48 -8.43 1.96 -13.73
CA SER A 48 -7.96 1.41 -12.46
C SER A 48 -9.05 0.66 -11.69
N GLN A 49 -10.33 1.01 -11.90
CA GLN A 49 -11.46 0.36 -11.23
C GLN A 49 -11.77 -1.06 -11.77
N PHE A 50 -11.13 -1.48 -12.88
CA PHE A 50 -11.17 -2.89 -13.32
C PHE A 50 -10.14 -3.77 -12.60
N ALA A 51 -9.15 -3.17 -11.93
CA ALA A 51 -8.23 -3.92 -11.08
C ALA A 51 -8.97 -4.42 -9.82
N THR A 52 -8.64 -5.64 -9.40
CA THR A 52 -9.20 -6.22 -8.19
C THR A 52 -8.76 -5.40 -6.98
N PRO A 53 -9.69 -4.84 -6.19
CA PRO A 53 -9.33 -4.14 -4.98
C PRO A 53 -8.86 -5.13 -3.91
N LEU A 54 -7.81 -4.75 -3.16
CA LEU A 54 -7.32 -5.54 -2.04
C LEU A 54 -7.60 -4.84 -0.70
N PHE A 55 -8.54 -3.92 -0.71
CA PHE A 55 -9.09 -3.23 0.45
C PHE A 55 -10.59 -2.99 0.22
N GLU A 56 -11.43 -3.75 0.92
CA GLU A 56 -12.90 -3.65 0.83
C GLU A 56 -13.58 -3.99 2.16
N PHE A 57 -14.80 -3.49 2.32
CA PHE A 57 -15.66 -3.79 3.48
C PHE A 57 -15.04 -3.35 4.82
N SER A 58 -14.39 -2.18 4.82
CA SER A 58 -13.80 -1.61 6.03
C SER A 58 -14.86 -1.20 7.05
N GLY A 59 -14.47 -1.14 8.33
CA GLY A 59 -15.31 -0.61 9.42
C GLY A 59 -15.38 0.92 9.48
N ALA A 60 -15.07 1.62 8.39
CA ALA A 60 -15.16 3.08 8.31
C ALA A 60 -16.59 3.59 8.36
N CYS A 61 -16.76 4.89 8.67
CA CYS A 61 -18.04 5.55 8.67
C CYS A 61 -18.75 5.46 7.32
N SER A 62 -20.08 5.40 7.31
CA SER A 62 -20.87 5.44 6.09
C SER A 62 -20.56 6.69 5.27
N GLY A 63 -20.13 6.51 4.02
CA GLY A 63 -19.72 7.62 3.14
C GLY A 63 -18.36 8.23 3.49
N CYS A 64 -17.49 7.50 4.17
CA CYS A 64 -16.11 7.94 4.45
C CYS A 64 -15.38 8.34 3.16
N GLY A 65 -14.79 9.56 3.16
CA GLY A 65 -14.06 10.08 2.01
C GLY A 65 -12.63 9.55 1.87
N GLU A 66 -12.08 8.88 2.88
CA GLU A 66 -10.71 8.36 2.88
C GLU A 66 -10.58 7.02 2.17
N THR A 67 -11.52 6.10 2.42
CA THR A 67 -11.44 4.71 1.95
C THR A 67 -11.34 4.53 0.44
N PRO A 68 -11.94 5.39 -0.43
CA PRO A 68 -11.75 5.29 -1.87
C PRO A 68 -10.30 5.47 -2.33
N TYR A 69 -9.53 6.31 -1.65
CA TYR A 69 -8.11 6.52 -1.96
C TYR A 69 -7.27 5.32 -1.54
N VAL A 70 -7.49 4.78 -0.35
CA VAL A 70 -6.82 3.56 0.12
C VAL A 70 -7.13 2.39 -0.81
N LYS A 71 -8.40 2.21 -1.19
CA LYS A 71 -8.82 1.19 -2.16
C LYS A 71 -8.07 1.36 -3.49
N LEU A 72 -7.99 2.57 -4.03
CA LEU A 72 -7.30 2.85 -5.31
C LEU A 72 -5.83 2.46 -5.24
N ILE A 73 -5.14 2.77 -4.14
CA ILE A 73 -3.73 2.39 -3.95
C ILE A 73 -3.59 0.88 -4.01
N THR A 74 -4.46 0.12 -3.34
CA THR A 74 -4.41 -1.35 -3.39
C THR A 74 -4.70 -1.91 -4.78
N GLN A 75 -5.52 -1.24 -5.58
CA GLN A 75 -5.78 -1.64 -6.97
C GLN A 75 -4.55 -1.47 -7.88
N LEU A 76 -3.70 -0.49 -7.59
CA LEU A 76 -2.51 -0.18 -8.39
C LEU A 76 -1.25 -0.87 -7.88
N PHE A 77 -1.11 -1.07 -6.57
CA PHE A 77 0.13 -1.47 -5.92
C PHE A 77 -0.03 -2.66 -4.97
N GLY A 78 -1.26 -3.07 -4.66
CA GLY A 78 -1.59 -3.96 -3.54
C GLY A 78 -0.87 -5.30 -3.54
N ASP A 79 -0.49 -5.84 -4.70
CA ASP A 79 0.27 -7.10 -4.80
C ASP A 79 1.72 -7.00 -4.26
N ARG A 80 2.24 -5.78 -4.10
CA ARG A 80 3.59 -5.47 -3.63
C ARG A 80 3.65 -4.30 -2.64
N GLU A 81 2.49 -3.90 -2.12
CA GLU A 81 2.33 -2.76 -1.23
C GLU A 81 2.79 -3.08 0.19
N MET A 82 3.49 -2.13 0.79
CA MET A 82 3.83 -2.11 2.21
C MET A 82 3.28 -0.82 2.82
N VAL A 83 2.55 -0.91 3.91
CA VAL A 83 1.88 0.22 4.54
C VAL A 83 2.39 0.43 5.97
N ALA A 84 2.93 1.61 6.22
CA ALA A 84 3.16 2.17 7.55
C ALA A 84 2.04 3.16 7.85
N ASN A 85 1.13 2.82 8.76
CA ASN A 85 -0.06 3.62 9.06
C ASN A 85 0.09 4.35 10.39
N ALA A 86 -0.16 5.64 10.41
CA ALA A 86 -0.30 6.40 11.65
C ALA A 86 -1.58 6.02 12.40
N THR A 87 -1.53 6.01 13.73
CA THR A 87 -2.74 5.85 14.54
C THR A 87 -3.73 6.99 14.28
N GLY A 88 -4.97 6.62 13.96
CA GLY A 88 -6.06 7.54 13.62
C GLY A 88 -7.20 6.79 12.95
N CYS A 89 -8.08 7.49 12.20
CA CYS A 89 -9.19 6.86 11.49
C CYS A 89 -8.68 5.73 10.56
N SER A 90 -7.67 6.00 9.77
CA SER A 90 -7.15 5.03 8.79
C SER A 90 -6.60 3.76 9.43
N SER A 91 -5.97 3.84 10.60
CA SER A 91 -5.52 2.63 11.31
C SER A 91 -6.68 1.88 11.96
N ILE A 92 -7.68 2.60 12.46
CA ILE A 92 -8.86 2.00 13.13
C ILE A 92 -9.66 1.18 12.12
N TYR A 93 -10.03 1.74 10.97
CA TYR A 93 -10.81 1.00 9.97
C TYR A 93 -9.98 -0.04 9.21
N SER A 94 -8.63 0.04 9.26
CA SER A 94 -7.74 -0.91 8.56
C SER A 94 -7.36 -2.13 9.39
N GLY A 95 -7.22 -2.02 10.70
CA GLY A 95 -6.69 -3.14 11.49
C GLY A 95 -7.11 -3.20 12.95
N SER A 96 -7.82 -2.19 13.48
CA SER A 96 -8.20 -2.14 14.90
C SER A 96 -9.65 -2.52 15.18
N VAL A 97 -10.45 -2.77 14.16
CA VAL A 97 -11.81 -3.30 14.25
C VAL A 97 -11.83 -4.80 14.01
N PRO A 98 -12.93 -5.52 14.32
CA PRO A 98 -12.98 -6.99 14.26
C PRO A 98 -12.57 -7.59 12.91
N SER A 99 -12.72 -6.86 11.81
CA SER A 99 -12.37 -7.30 10.45
C SER A 99 -11.27 -6.42 9.87
N THR A 100 -10.25 -7.06 9.31
CA THR A 100 -9.22 -6.38 8.51
C THR A 100 -9.69 -6.34 7.06
N PRO A 101 -9.84 -5.14 6.45
CA PRO A 101 -10.34 -5.00 5.08
C PRO A 101 -9.31 -5.35 4.00
N TYR A 102 -8.04 -5.46 4.35
CA TYR A 102 -6.99 -5.89 3.42
C TYR A 102 -7.10 -7.39 3.13
N THR A 103 -6.92 -7.74 1.86
CA THR A 103 -7.00 -9.11 1.38
C THR A 103 -5.86 -9.43 0.41
N LYS A 104 -5.88 -10.63 -0.17
CA LYS A 104 -4.89 -11.15 -1.12
C LYS A 104 -5.54 -11.40 -2.46
N ASN A 105 -4.74 -11.28 -3.53
CA ASN A 105 -5.15 -11.67 -4.87
C ASN A 105 -5.11 -13.22 -5.04
N GLU A 106 -5.47 -13.71 -6.22
CA GLU A 106 -5.48 -15.13 -6.58
C GLU A 106 -4.11 -15.81 -6.43
N LYS A 107 -3.01 -15.03 -6.46
CA LYS A 107 -1.63 -15.51 -6.25
C LYS A 107 -1.20 -15.49 -4.78
N GLY A 108 -2.10 -15.16 -3.86
CA GLY A 108 -1.78 -15.05 -2.44
C GLY A 108 -0.99 -13.78 -2.05
N GLN A 109 -0.89 -12.81 -2.94
CA GLN A 109 -0.18 -11.55 -2.73
C GLN A 109 -1.15 -10.45 -2.30
N GLY A 110 -0.75 -9.62 -1.36
CA GLY A 110 -1.56 -8.51 -0.87
C GLY A 110 -0.74 -7.55 -0.02
N PRO A 111 -1.33 -6.41 0.40
CA PRO A 111 -0.64 -5.43 1.20
C PRO A 111 -0.13 -5.99 2.53
N ALA A 112 1.10 -5.62 2.89
CA ALA A 112 1.65 -5.81 4.22
C ALA A 112 1.42 -4.53 5.02
N TRP A 113 0.56 -4.60 6.03
CA TRP A 113 0.13 -3.44 6.82
C TRP A 113 0.67 -3.52 8.24
N ALA A 114 1.20 -2.41 8.73
CA ALA A 114 1.58 -2.24 10.12
C ALA A 114 1.20 -0.84 10.61
N ASN A 115 0.81 -0.77 11.90
CA ASN A 115 0.46 0.48 12.57
C ASN A 115 1.61 0.99 13.41
N SER A 116 1.78 2.31 13.43
CA SER A 116 2.67 3.03 14.33
C SER A 116 1.91 4.12 15.07
N LEU A 117 2.56 4.81 16.00
CA LEU A 117 2.00 5.99 16.63
C LEU A 117 1.89 7.12 15.59
N PHE A 118 0.99 8.09 15.82
CA PHE A 118 0.82 9.17 14.87
C PHE A 118 1.99 10.18 14.87
N GLU A 119 2.83 10.17 15.90
CA GLU A 119 4.01 11.00 16.01
C GLU A 119 5.25 10.47 15.28
N ASP A 120 5.33 9.15 14.98
CA ASP A 120 6.52 8.48 14.41
C ASP A 120 6.26 7.70 13.12
N PHE A 121 5.09 7.86 12.51
CA PHE A 121 4.66 7.06 11.36
C PHE A 121 5.58 7.19 10.14
N CYS A 122 6.15 8.37 9.93
CA CYS A 122 7.06 8.62 8.81
C CYS A 122 8.40 7.93 9.04
N GLU A 123 8.97 8.03 10.23
CA GLU A 123 10.21 7.36 10.60
C GLU A 123 10.07 5.84 10.55
N PHE A 124 8.91 5.33 11.00
CA PHE A 124 8.60 3.91 10.92
C PHE A 124 8.54 3.44 9.46
N GLY A 125 7.84 4.17 8.58
CA GLY A 125 7.76 3.84 7.16
C GLY A 125 9.09 3.98 6.43
N LEU A 126 9.91 4.97 6.79
CA LEU A 126 11.28 5.10 6.30
C LEU A 126 12.12 3.90 6.73
N GLY A 127 12.01 3.46 7.99
CA GLY A 127 12.71 2.29 8.49
C GLY A 127 12.36 1.01 7.72
N MET A 128 11.09 0.83 7.36
CA MET A 128 10.64 -0.29 6.53
C MET A 128 11.29 -0.26 5.14
N GLU A 129 11.37 0.91 4.50
CA GLU A 129 12.03 1.04 3.19
C GLU A 129 13.54 0.80 3.28
N LEU A 130 14.21 1.37 4.28
CA LEU A 130 15.64 1.13 4.49
C LEU A 130 15.96 -0.35 4.74
N ALA A 131 15.10 -1.07 5.46
CA ALA A 131 15.24 -2.51 5.63
C ALA A 131 15.07 -3.26 4.31
N ASN A 132 14.06 -2.90 3.52
CA ASN A 132 13.84 -3.46 2.19
C ASN A 132 15.03 -3.21 1.25
N GLU A 133 15.54 -1.97 1.20
CA GLU A 133 16.76 -1.63 0.44
C GLU A 133 17.94 -2.53 0.85
N LYS A 134 18.18 -2.70 2.15
CA LYS A 134 19.31 -3.53 2.65
C LYS A 134 19.19 -5.01 2.26
N MET A 135 17.99 -5.55 2.26
CA MET A 135 17.77 -6.93 1.80
C MET A 135 18.02 -7.05 0.28
N ARG A 136 17.62 -6.06 -0.50
CA ARG A 136 17.90 -6.01 -1.94
C ARG A 136 19.40 -5.80 -2.23
N ASP A 137 20.10 -4.94 -1.49
CA ASP A 137 21.56 -4.80 -1.54
C ASP A 137 22.26 -6.16 -1.28
N ARG A 138 21.71 -6.95 -0.33
CA ARG A 138 22.24 -8.30 -0.06
C ARG A 138 22.05 -9.23 -1.25
N ILE A 139 20.90 -9.18 -1.91
CA ILE A 139 20.64 -9.94 -3.14
C ILE A 139 21.65 -9.55 -4.23
N VAL A 140 21.91 -8.27 -4.46
CA VAL A 140 22.90 -7.79 -5.43
C VAL A 140 24.29 -8.37 -5.13
N LYS A 141 24.71 -8.38 -3.86
CA LYS A 141 25.99 -8.97 -3.47
C LYS A 141 26.07 -10.47 -3.77
N LEU A 142 25.00 -11.21 -3.48
CA LEU A 142 24.92 -12.64 -3.75
C LEU A 142 24.86 -12.95 -5.27
N PHE A 143 24.16 -12.13 -6.04
CA PHE A 143 24.14 -12.24 -7.49
C PHE A 143 25.54 -12.01 -8.08
N ASN A 144 26.26 -10.99 -7.63
CA ASN A 144 27.63 -10.73 -8.07
C ASN A 144 28.57 -11.92 -7.78
N GLN A 145 28.44 -12.58 -6.62
CA GLN A 145 29.20 -13.81 -6.33
C GLN A 145 28.91 -14.94 -7.36
N ILE A 146 27.65 -15.09 -7.79
CA ILE A 146 27.29 -16.07 -8.82
C ILE A 146 27.84 -15.64 -10.19
N LEU A 147 27.78 -14.34 -10.51
CA LEU A 147 28.26 -13.80 -11.79
C LEU A 147 29.77 -13.93 -11.96
N GLU A 148 30.54 -13.76 -10.89
CA GLU A 148 32.01 -13.91 -10.86
C GLU A 148 32.46 -15.36 -10.88
N GLY A 149 31.60 -16.30 -10.43
CA GLY A 149 31.90 -17.73 -10.47
C GLY A 149 31.72 -18.35 -11.88
N ASP A 150 32.46 -19.44 -12.15
CA ASP A 150 32.42 -20.12 -13.46
C ASP A 150 31.29 -21.15 -13.61
N ASN A 151 30.60 -21.50 -12.52
CA ASN A 151 29.69 -22.63 -12.46
C ASN A 151 28.25 -22.33 -12.92
N ALA A 152 27.88 -21.06 -13.09
CA ALA A 152 26.52 -20.68 -13.48
C ALA A 152 26.37 -20.62 -15.02
N PRO A 153 25.28 -21.18 -15.58
CA PRO A 153 24.98 -21.08 -17.00
C PRO A 153 24.92 -19.63 -17.48
N ALA A 154 25.33 -19.39 -18.73
CA ALA A 154 25.32 -18.04 -19.31
C ALA A 154 23.95 -17.39 -19.28
N GLU A 155 22.89 -18.15 -19.59
CA GLU A 155 21.49 -17.69 -19.54
C GLU A 155 21.08 -17.24 -18.12
N ALA A 156 21.47 -17.99 -17.09
CA ALA A 156 21.22 -17.60 -15.71
C ALA A 156 21.92 -16.29 -15.35
N LYS A 157 23.17 -16.12 -15.79
CA LYS A 157 23.94 -14.89 -15.58
C LYS A 157 23.28 -13.67 -16.24
N GLU A 158 22.70 -13.83 -17.42
CA GLU A 158 21.97 -12.76 -18.12
C GLU A 158 20.73 -12.32 -17.32
N VAL A 159 19.93 -13.27 -16.81
CA VAL A 159 18.74 -12.96 -15.98
C VAL A 159 19.13 -12.21 -14.71
N LEU A 160 20.20 -12.64 -14.01
CA LEU A 160 20.66 -11.96 -12.79
C LEU A 160 21.15 -10.54 -13.08
N LYS A 161 21.88 -10.32 -14.18
CA LYS A 161 22.31 -8.98 -14.61
C LYS A 161 21.12 -8.10 -14.95
N ALA A 162 20.16 -8.62 -15.72
CA ALA A 162 18.94 -7.90 -16.07
C ALA A 162 18.16 -7.46 -14.82
N TRP A 163 18.14 -8.29 -13.77
CA TRP A 163 17.50 -7.90 -12.52
C TRP A 163 18.26 -6.76 -11.81
N ILE A 164 19.58 -6.83 -11.73
CA ILE A 164 20.40 -5.76 -11.12
C ILE A 164 20.19 -4.42 -11.84
N GLU A 165 20.18 -4.45 -13.17
CA GLU A 165 19.96 -3.24 -13.99
C GLU A 165 18.56 -2.65 -13.83
N ASN A 166 17.55 -3.49 -13.58
CA ASN A 166 16.15 -3.09 -13.47
C ASN A 166 15.59 -3.21 -12.05
N MET A 167 16.45 -3.27 -11.03
CA MET A 167 15.98 -3.51 -9.66
C MET A 167 15.00 -2.46 -9.13
N TYR A 168 14.99 -1.26 -9.69
CA TYR A 168 14.05 -0.19 -9.33
C TYR A 168 12.78 -0.16 -10.20
N ASP A 169 12.68 -1.03 -11.21
CA ASP A 169 11.47 -1.19 -12.03
C ASP A 169 10.60 -2.33 -11.50
N ALA A 170 9.39 -1.99 -11.04
CA ALA A 170 8.49 -2.97 -10.45
C ALA A 170 7.98 -4.01 -11.46
N ASP A 171 7.66 -3.59 -12.69
CA ASP A 171 7.11 -4.49 -13.69
C ASP A 171 8.19 -5.45 -14.20
N LYS A 172 9.40 -4.95 -14.40
CA LYS A 172 10.57 -5.78 -14.76
C LYS A 172 10.95 -6.76 -13.67
N THR A 173 10.97 -6.32 -12.42
CA THR A 173 11.28 -7.22 -11.30
C THR A 173 10.20 -8.29 -11.10
N LYS A 174 8.92 -8.01 -11.38
CA LYS A 174 7.85 -9.01 -11.41
C LYS A 174 8.04 -10.06 -12.52
N GLU A 175 8.48 -9.62 -13.69
CA GLU A 175 8.74 -10.50 -14.83
C GLU A 175 9.94 -11.44 -14.56
N LEU A 176 10.99 -10.91 -13.94
CA LEU A 176 12.24 -11.64 -13.69
C LEU A 176 12.18 -12.55 -12.46
N ALA A 177 11.38 -12.21 -11.45
CA ALA A 177 11.35 -12.93 -10.17
C ALA A 177 11.11 -14.45 -10.31
N PRO A 178 10.13 -14.94 -11.10
CA PRO A 178 9.93 -16.39 -11.28
C PRO A 178 11.12 -17.09 -11.95
N GLN A 179 11.80 -16.41 -12.86
CA GLN A 179 12.99 -16.95 -13.54
C GLN A 179 14.16 -17.09 -12.54
N ILE A 180 14.32 -16.08 -11.68
CA ILE A 180 15.35 -16.08 -10.63
C ILE A 180 15.06 -17.16 -9.60
N GLU A 181 13.80 -17.35 -9.20
CA GLU A 181 13.40 -18.41 -8.28
C GLU A 181 13.75 -19.80 -8.85
N ALA A 182 13.53 -20.02 -10.15
CA ALA A 182 13.92 -21.26 -10.82
C ALA A 182 15.45 -21.46 -10.84
N ILE A 183 16.23 -20.39 -11.09
CA ILE A 183 17.69 -20.41 -11.02
C ILE A 183 18.18 -20.75 -9.60
N ILE A 184 17.55 -20.15 -8.58
CA ILE A 184 17.88 -20.43 -7.18
C ILE A 184 17.64 -21.91 -6.85
N GLU A 185 16.49 -22.49 -7.26
CA GLU A 185 16.20 -23.91 -7.03
C GLU A 185 17.21 -24.84 -7.72
N GLN A 186 17.57 -24.55 -8.97
CA GLN A 186 18.62 -25.30 -9.68
C GLN A 186 19.96 -25.21 -8.96
N GLY A 187 20.34 -24.02 -8.46
CA GLY A 187 21.55 -23.83 -7.70
C GLY A 187 21.55 -24.60 -6.37
N ILE A 188 20.43 -24.65 -5.70
CA ILE A 188 20.27 -25.47 -4.46
C ILE A 188 20.46 -26.96 -4.78
N ALA A 189 19.85 -27.45 -5.85
CA ALA A 189 19.99 -28.84 -6.29
C ALA A 189 21.45 -29.19 -6.63
N ALA A 190 22.19 -28.22 -7.17
CA ALA A 190 23.63 -28.34 -7.43
C ALA A 190 24.52 -28.14 -6.17
N GLY A 191 23.94 -27.92 -5.00
CA GLY A 191 24.67 -27.75 -3.75
C GLY A 191 25.28 -26.35 -3.53
N CYS A 192 24.86 -25.34 -4.29
CA CYS A 192 25.39 -23.97 -4.18
C CYS A 192 24.98 -23.30 -2.86
N PRO A 193 25.91 -22.88 -2.00
CA PRO A 193 25.58 -22.25 -0.72
C PRO A 193 24.96 -20.86 -0.91
N VAL A 194 25.34 -20.12 -1.94
CA VAL A 194 24.78 -18.79 -2.26
C VAL A 194 23.29 -18.91 -2.61
N SER A 195 22.91 -19.93 -3.39
CA SER A 195 21.51 -20.18 -3.72
C SER A 195 20.66 -20.53 -2.49
N LYS A 196 21.23 -21.24 -1.50
CA LYS A 196 20.55 -21.51 -0.22
C LYS A 196 20.25 -20.23 0.55
N GLU A 197 21.18 -19.27 0.58
CA GLU A 197 20.97 -17.97 1.22
C GLU A 197 19.93 -17.15 0.45
N LEU A 198 20.01 -17.11 -0.88
CA LEU A 198 19.06 -16.40 -1.75
C LEU A 198 17.63 -16.88 -1.57
N LYS A 199 17.42 -18.17 -1.28
CA LYS A 199 16.08 -18.72 -1.03
C LYS A 199 15.35 -18.00 0.10
N GLY A 200 16.06 -17.58 1.15
CA GLY A 200 15.50 -16.78 2.25
C GLY A 200 15.16 -15.33 1.87
N LEU A 201 15.62 -14.87 0.70
CA LEU A 201 15.48 -13.47 0.25
C LEU A 201 14.53 -13.31 -0.94
N THR A 202 13.93 -14.38 -1.45
CA THR A 202 13.08 -14.35 -2.66
C THR A 202 11.91 -13.37 -2.54
N GLN A 203 11.38 -13.16 -1.34
CA GLN A 203 10.32 -12.17 -1.08
C GLN A 203 10.73 -10.72 -1.41
N TYR A 204 12.02 -10.41 -1.56
CA TYR A 204 12.55 -9.08 -1.90
C TYR A 204 12.91 -8.94 -3.38
N LEU A 205 12.71 -9.97 -4.20
CA LEU A 205 13.00 -9.91 -5.64
C LEU A 205 12.11 -8.90 -6.37
N VAL A 206 10.82 -8.86 -6.04
CA VAL A 206 9.90 -7.85 -6.60
C VAL A 206 10.06 -6.54 -5.84
N LYS A 207 10.23 -5.44 -6.59
CA LYS A 207 10.29 -4.09 -6.00
C LYS A 207 9.02 -3.78 -5.23
N ARG A 208 9.14 -3.53 -3.94
CA ARG A 208 8.02 -3.14 -3.07
C ARG A 208 7.58 -1.71 -3.39
N SER A 209 6.35 -1.38 -3.02
CA SER A 209 5.81 -0.02 -3.02
C SER A 209 5.55 0.36 -1.57
N GLN A 210 6.44 1.17 -1.00
CA GLN A 210 6.32 1.62 0.39
C GLN A 210 5.38 2.81 0.47
N TRP A 211 4.35 2.68 1.29
CA TRP A 211 3.36 3.73 1.57
C TRP A 211 3.37 4.09 3.05
N ILE A 212 3.31 5.39 3.30
CA ILE A 212 3.19 5.99 4.62
C ILE A 212 1.85 6.71 4.65
N ILE A 213 0.93 6.29 5.51
CA ILE A 213 -0.44 6.80 5.52
C ILE A 213 -0.73 7.45 6.87
N GLY A 214 -1.14 8.72 6.85
CA GLY A 214 -1.46 9.46 8.07
C GLY A 214 -2.52 10.53 7.87
N GLY A 215 -3.21 10.87 8.94
CA GLY A 215 -4.18 11.95 9.01
C GLY A 215 -3.55 13.27 9.48
N ASP A 216 -4.40 14.16 9.97
CA ASP A 216 -4.03 15.54 10.36
C ASP A 216 -2.96 15.62 11.42
N GLY A 217 -3.13 14.92 12.55
CA GLY A 217 -2.19 14.97 13.66
C GLY A 217 -0.81 14.50 13.29
N ALA A 218 -0.74 13.37 12.57
CA ALA A 218 0.48 12.80 12.06
C ALA A 218 1.19 13.75 11.08
N SER A 219 0.45 14.33 10.13
CA SER A 219 1.07 15.05 9.00
C SER A 219 1.23 16.55 9.25
N TYR A 220 0.32 17.18 10.00
CA TYR A 220 0.33 18.64 10.19
C TYR A 220 0.87 19.09 11.54
N ASP A 221 0.77 18.25 12.57
CA ASP A 221 1.08 18.59 13.94
C ASP A 221 2.28 17.83 14.49
N ILE A 222 2.04 16.83 15.34
CA ILE A 222 3.12 16.19 16.11
C ILE A 222 4.09 15.37 15.24
N GLY A 223 3.62 14.70 14.20
CA GLY A 223 4.45 13.91 13.29
C GLY A 223 5.08 14.70 12.14
N TYR A 224 4.85 16.03 12.07
CA TYR A 224 5.35 16.85 10.96
C TYR A 224 6.88 16.84 10.85
N GLY A 225 7.60 16.83 11.99
CA GLY A 225 9.06 16.79 11.97
C GLY A 225 9.64 15.55 11.27
N GLY A 226 9.06 14.40 11.54
CA GLY A 226 9.41 13.14 10.85
C GLY A 226 9.03 13.17 9.36
N LEU A 227 7.84 13.69 9.04
CA LEU A 227 7.41 13.85 7.66
C LEU A 227 8.36 14.74 6.86
N ASP A 228 8.74 15.88 7.40
CA ASP A 228 9.72 16.82 6.82
C ASP A 228 11.06 16.11 6.54
N HIS A 229 11.59 15.40 7.54
CA HIS A 229 12.84 14.64 7.40
C HIS A 229 12.75 13.55 6.33
N VAL A 230 11.64 12.81 6.26
CA VAL A 230 11.47 11.73 5.29
C VAL A 230 11.40 12.28 3.87
N ILE A 231 10.68 13.39 3.64
CA ILE A 231 10.66 14.06 2.33
C ILE A 231 12.07 14.49 1.95
N ALA A 232 12.79 15.14 2.87
CA ALA A 232 14.16 15.63 2.65
C ALA A 232 15.16 14.48 2.37
N SER A 233 14.85 13.25 2.81
CA SER A 233 15.75 12.11 2.62
C SER A 233 15.89 11.64 1.17
N GLY A 234 14.95 12.00 0.29
CA GLY A 234 14.90 11.57 -1.10
C GLY A 234 14.74 10.06 -1.30
N LYS A 235 14.29 9.32 -0.27
CA LYS A 235 14.05 7.88 -0.36
C LYS A 235 12.78 7.57 -1.12
N ASP A 236 12.74 6.37 -1.72
CA ASP A 236 11.61 5.90 -2.56
C ASP A 236 10.42 5.46 -1.69
N VAL A 237 9.78 6.43 -1.07
CA VAL A 237 8.57 6.25 -0.28
C VAL A 237 7.43 7.11 -0.82
N ASN A 238 6.21 6.62 -0.70
CA ASN A 238 4.99 7.36 -1.04
C ASN A 238 4.30 7.78 0.26
N ILE A 239 3.94 9.05 0.38
CA ILE A 239 3.25 9.57 1.57
C ILE A 239 1.84 9.97 1.16
N LEU A 240 0.83 9.30 1.76
CA LEU A 240 -0.58 9.64 1.60
C LEU A 240 -1.07 10.39 2.84
N VAL A 241 -1.35 11.67 2.67
CA VAL A 241 -1.97 12.48 3.72
C VAL A 241 -3.49 12.49 3.53
N LEU A 242 -4.19 11.92 4.51
CA LEU A 242 -5.66 11.91 4.57
C LEU A 242 -6.12 13.11 5.40
N ASP A 243 -6.27 14.25 4.73
CA ASP A 243 -6.61 15.54 5.34
C ASP A 243 -8.12 15.64 5.55
N THR A 244 -8.56 15.53 6.78
CA THR A 244 -9.96 15.68 7.21
C THR A 244 -10.21 17.00 7.93
N GLU A 245 -9.20 17.88 7.98
CA GLU A 245 -9.26 19.24 8.56
C GLU A 245 -9.45 19.28 10.09
N VAL A 246 -9.56 18.12 10.73
CA VAL A 246 -9.65 17.96 12.19
C VAL A 246 -9.08 16.62 12.62
N TYR A 247 -8.75 16.44 13.90
CA TYR A 247 -8.52 15.12 14.50
C TYR A 247 -9.85 14.35 14.55
N SER A 248 -10.22 13.67 13.48
CA SER A 248 -11.54 13.05 13.34
C SER A 248 -11.73 11.85 14.26
N ASN A 249 -10.77 10.96 14.37
CA ASN A 249 -10.88 9.74 15.17
C ASN A 249 -11.02 10.01 16.67
N THR A 250 -10.32 11.00 17.19
CA THR A 250 -10.34 11.36 18.61
C THR A 250 -11.52 12.26 19.00
N GLY A 251 -12.27 12.77 18.04
CA GLY A 251 -13.54 13.46 18.27
C GLY A 251 -13.60 14.91 17.80
N GLY A 252 -12.88 15.31 16.78
CA GLY A 252 -13.05 16.59 16.10
C GLY A 252 -12.28 17.76 16.73
N GLN A 253 -11.08 17.52 17.21
CA GLN A 253 -10.18 18.57 17.69
C GLN A 253 -9.57 19.35 16.52
N SER A 254 -9.34 20.64 16.74
CA SER A 254 -8.65 21.50 15.78
C SER A 254 -7.20 21.04 15.58
N SER A 255 -6.79 20.97 14.31
CA SER A 255 -5.41 20.71 13.87
C SER A 255 -4.82 21.92 13.15
N LYS A 256 -3.56 21.84 12.72
CA LYS A 256 -3.00 22.84 11.80
C LYS A 256 -3.58 22.75 10.38
N ALA A 257 -4.29 21.67 10.05
CA ALA A 257 -5.06 21.54 8.81
C ALA A 257 -6.43 22.25 8.88
N THR A 258 -6.92 22.59 10.04
CA THR A 258 -8.24 23.23 10.20
C THR A 258 -8.23 24.64 9.60
N PRO A 259 -9.19 24.97 8.69
CA PRO A 259 -9.29 26.29 8.09
C PRO A 259 -9.58 27.43 9.08
N VAL A 260 -9.24 28.65 8.70
CA VAL A 260 -9.62 29.86 9.47
C VAL A 260 -11.13 29.96 9.59
N GLY A 261 -11.60 30.27 10.78
CA GLY A 261 -13.03 30.41 11.09
C GLY A 261 -13.78 29.11 11.34
N ALA A 262 -13.20 27.95 11.03
CA ALA A 262 -13.84 26.67 11.28
C ALA A 262 -13.98 26.41 12.79
N ILE A 263 -15.14 25.91 13.20
CA ILE A 263 -15.44 25.54 14.58
C ILE A 263 -15.03 24.07 14.78
N ALA A 264 -14.22 23.83 15.80
CA ALA A 264 -13.80 22.50 16.21
C ALA A 264 -13.57 22.48 17.73
N LYS A 265 -13.36 21.30 18.33
CA LYS A 265 -12.89 21.24 19.72
C LYS A 265 -11.57 22.00 19.83
N PHE A 266 -11.38 22.75 20.89
CA PHE A 266 -10.28 23.71 21.14
C PHE A 266 -10.28 24.94 20.22
N ALA A 267 -11.30 25.10 19.37
CA ALA A 267 -11.52 26.26 18.53
C ALA A 267 -13.02 26.62 18.48
N ALA A 268 -13.69 26.69 19.64
CA ALA A 268 -15.13 26.91 19.72
C ALA A 268 -15.60 28.27 19.15
N ALA A 269 -14.71 29.29 19.19
CA ALA A 269 -14.99 30.63 18.62
C ALA A 269 -14.45 30.75 17.16
N GLY A 270 -14.12 29.63 16.52
CA GLY A 270 -13.47 29.57 15.22
C GLY A 270 -11.94 29.63 15.30
N LYS A 271 -11.28 28.87 14.45
CA LYS A 271 -9.80 28.85 14.37
C LYS A 271 -9.27 30.21 13.89
N ARG A 272 -8.31 30.77 14.61
CA ARG A 272 -7.79 32.12 14.34
C ARG A 272 -6.59 32.14 13.37
N VAL A 273 -5.86 31.02 13.23
CA VAL A 273 -4.67 30.92 12.41
C VAL A 273 -4.95 30.17 11.12
N ARG A 274 -4.20 30.50 10.07
CA ARG A 274 -4.35 29.85 8.76
C ARG A 274 -4.02 28.36 8.81
N LYS A 275 -4.62 27.60 7.90
CA LYS A 275 -4.24 26.22 7.60
C LYS A 275 -2.76 26.20 7.16
N LYS A 276 -1.98 25.25 7.68
CA LYS A 276 -0.63 24.98 7.19
C LYS A 276 -0.73 24.49 5.74
N ASP A 277 0.02 25.10 4.85
CA ASP A 277 0.12 24.66 3.46
C ASP A 277 1.21 23.58 3.35
N LEU A 278 0.80 22.34 3.65
CA LEU A 278 1.71 21.20 3.64
C LEU A 278 2.24 20.89 2.23
N GLY A 279 1.38 21.05 1.22
CA GLY A 279 1.78 20.84 -0.18
C GLY A 279 2.87 21.80 -0.61
N LEU A 280 2.69 23.10 -0.37
CA LEU A 280 3.70 24.11 -0.68
C LEU A 280 5.02 23.87 0.08
N MET A 281 4.94 23.48 1.36
CA MET A 281 6.14 23.16 2.14
C MET A 281 6.89 21.96 1.55
N ALA A 282 6.18 20.91 1.12
CA ALA A 282 6.79 19.74 0.49
C ALA A 282 7.47 20.04 -0.85
N THR A 283 7.09 21.11 -1.55
CA THR A 283 7.74 21.51 -2.81
C THR A 283 9.09 22.21 -2.62
N THR A 284 9.52 22.42 -1.40
CA THR A 284 10.83 23.02 -1.10
C THR A 284 11.99 22.02 -1.16
N TYR A 285 11.69 20.74 -1.36
CA TYR A 285 12.64 19.63 -1.51
C TYR A 285 12.75 19.12 -2.99
#